data_84b62c5aa779bde6e218ef661a72a5d4
#
_entry.id   84b62c5aa779bde6e218ef661a72a5d4
#
_cell.length_a   1.000
_cell.length_b   1.000
_cell.length_c   1.000
_cell.angle_alpha   90.00
_cell.angle_beta   90.00
_cell.angle_gamma   90.00
#
_symmetry.space_group_name_H-M   'P 1'
#
loop_
_entity.id
_entity.type
_entity.pdbx_description
1 polymer ?
#
loop_
_entity_poly.entity_id
_entity_poly.type
_entity_poly.pdbx_seq_one_letter_code
_entity_poly.pdbx_strand_id
1 'polypeptide(L)'
;MTYSSPRAWLTGCAVAASAILLTSCTSGSGDGKATKDLSSPAASGSQAATGSSEKELTEQAQAALTAVHSGKMVEAGAERVTDGIHTEPSLSKGKTYRLNLVCVGNGSAQVTFTPASTGTETKVPCDQSVMQQRITVHKSVHIDVDGAKGSTGVIAWQIDAI
;
A
#
# COMPACT_ATOMS: atom_id res chain seq x y z
N MET A 1 52.80 -2.42 10.16
CA MET A 1 53.46 -2.25 8.87
C MET A 1 52.47 -2.50 7.78
N THR A 2 52.41 -1.55 6.87
CA THR A 2 51.79 -1.42 5.52
C THR A 2 50.27 -1.23 5.53
N TYR A 3 49.77 0.00 5.43
CA TYR A 3 49.58 0.95 4.32
C TYR A 3 48.97 0.32 3.06
N SER A 4 47.75 0.77 2.70
CA SER A 4 47.37 1.15 1.32
C SER A 4 45.94 1.60 1.30
N SER A 5 45.72 2.80 1.16
CA SER A 5 45.43 3.75 0.07
C SER A 5 43.95 3.77 -0.38
N PRO A 6 43.37 4.98 -0.42
CA PRO A 6 41.99 5.23 -0.90
C PRO A 6 42.00 5.39 -2.43
N ARG A 7 41.02 4.82 -3.10
CA ARG A 7 40.74 5.18 -4.49
C ARG A 7 39.43 5.93 -4.56
N ALA A 8 39.53 7.22 -4.70
CA ALA A 8 38.50 8.12 -5.20
C ALA A 8 38.17 7.75 -6.66
N TRP A 9 36.90 7.59 -6.96
CA TRP A 9 36.36 7.64 -8.32
C TRP A 9 35.30 8.71 -8.35
N LEU A 10 35.71 9.87 -8.86
CA LEU A 10 34.86 10.93 -9.39
C LEU A 10 34.53 10.56 -10.85
N THR A 11 33.31 10.61 -11.24
CA THR A 11 32.77 10.85 -12.60
C THR A 11 31.27 10.56 -12.50
N GLY A 12 30.31 11.33 -12.95
CA GLY A 12 30.25 12.52 -13.77
C GLY A 12 28.76 12.78 -13.98
N CYS A 13 28.37 14.05 -13.91
CA CYS A 13 27.02 14.55 -14.17
C CYS A 13 26.57 14.27 -15.60
N ALA A 14 25.35 13.77 -15.76
CA ALA A 14 24.59 13.92 -17.00
C ALA A 14 23.19 14.42 -16.65
N VAL A 15 22.98 15.71 -16.81
CA VAL A 15 21.68 16.39 -16.75
C VAL A 15 21.00 16.19 -18.09
N ALA A 16 19.94 15.39 -18.15
CA ALA A 16 19.05 15.31 -19.29
C ALA A 16 17.78 16.10 -18.98
N ALA A 17 17.69 17.29 -19.56
CA ALA A 17 16.49 18.13 -19.55
C ALA A 17 15.49 17.57 -20.60
N SER A 18 14.38 16.98 -20.15
CA SER A 18 13.27 16.58 -21.02
C SER A 18 12.21 17.67 -21.01
N ALA A 19 12.06 18.39 -22.13
CA ALA A 19 11.01 19.37 -22.38
C ALA A 19 9.69 18.64 -22.66
N ILE A 20 8.68 18.89 -21.84
CA ILE A 20 7.32 18.40 -22.04
C ILE A 20 6.54 19.44 -22.87
N LEU A 21 6.18 19.07 -24.08
CA LEU A 21 5.30 19.85 -24.98
C LEU A 21 3.85 19.69 -24.53
N LEU A 22 3.26 20.79 -24.06
CA LEU A 22 1.82 20.92 -23.81
C LEU A 22 1.12 21.18 -25.14
N THR A 23 0.38 20.22 -25.66
CA THR A 23 -0.56 20.42 -26.76
C THR A 23 -1.92 20.83 -26.20
N SER A 24 -2.25 22.10 -26.32
CA SER A 24 -3.58 22.64 -26.07
C SER A 24 -4.46 22.41 -27.32
N CYS A 25 -5.56 21.66 -27.17
CA CYS A 25 -6.60 21.57 -28.16
C CYS A 25 -7.55 22.77 -28.02
N THR A 26 -7.55 23.63 -29.00
CA THR A 26 -8.46 24.78 -29.18
C THR A 26 -9.77 24.29 -29.79
N SER A 27 -10.89 24.58 -29.14
CA SER A 27 -12.24 24.34 -29.64
C SER A 27 -12.58 25.28 -30.79
N GLY A 28 -13.02 24.71 -31.89
CA GLY A 28 -13.58 25.45 -33.02
C GLY A 28 -15.06 25.77 -32.78
N SER A 29 -15.37 27.05 -32.95
CA SER A 29 -16.73 27.56 -33.01
C SER A 29 -17.37 27.22 -34.37
N GLY A 30 -18.60 26.75 -34.34
CA GLY A 30 -19.46 26.59 -35.51
C GLY A 30 -20.89 27.04 -35.19
N ASP A 31 -21.32 28.15 -35.77
CA ASP A 31 -22.67 28.67 -35.72
C ASP A 31 -23.69 27.74 -36.39
N GLY A 32 -24.87 27.55 -35.78
CA GLY A 32 -25.98 26.80 -36.37
C GLY A 32 -27.27 26.86 -35.57
N LYS A 33 -28.00 27.94 -35.68
CA LYS A 33 -29.48 28.18 -35.66
C LYS A 33 -30.42 27.14 -35.06
N ALA A 34 -31.16 27.64 -34.08
CA ALA A 34 -32.36 27.22 -33.35
C ALA A 34 -33.25 26.11 -33.89
N THR A 35 -33.69 25.22 -33.00
CA THR A 35 -35.09 24.83 -32.79
C THR A 35 -35.27 24.32 -31.33
N LYS A 36 -36.37 24.75 -30.72
CA LYS A 36 -36.84 24.40 -29.39
C LYS A 36 -37.22 22.93 -29.35
N ASP A 37 -36.76 22.19 -28.34
CA ASP A 37 -37.57 21.20 -27.67
C ASP A 37 -37.12 21.03 -26.23
N LEU A 38 -38.13 21.09 -25.35
CA LEU A 38 -37.97 20.89 -23.91
C LEU A 38 -37.83 19.41 -23.62
N SER A 39 -36.67 19.00 -23.16
CA SER A 39 -36.56 17.83 -22.26
C SER A 39 -35.27 17.96 -21.47
N SER A 40 -35.40 18.43 -20.26
CA SER A 40 -34.36 18.36 -19.25
C SER A 40 -34.01 16.91 -18.95
N PRO A 41 -32.81 16.42 -19.23
CA PRO A 41 -32.32 15.26 -18.51
C PRO A 41 -31.80 15.77 -17.16
N ALA A 42 -32.45 15.32 -16.10
CA ALA A 42 -31.92 15.42 -14.75
C ALA A 42 -30.48 14.91 -14.79
N ALA A 43 -29.53 15.84 -14.65
CA ALA A 43 -28.17 15.49 -14.29
C ALA A 43 -28.24 14.82 -12.92
N SER A 44 -28.27 13.49 -12.91
CA SER A 44 -27.88 12.72 -11.74
C SER A 44 -26.42 13.05 -11.50
N GLY A 45 -26.19 14.11 -10.74
CA GLY A 45 -24.92 14.36 -10.11
C GLY A 45 -24.65 13.19 -9.18
N SER A 46 -23.93 12.19 -9.67
CA SER A 46 -23.20 11.30 -8.77
C SER A 46 -22.28 12.21 -7.96
N GLN A 47 -22.73 12.60 -6.77
CA GLN A 47 -21.82 13.06 -5.74
C GLN A 47 -20.85 11.91 -5.53
N ALA A 48 -19.66 12.02 -6.13
CA ALA A 48 -18.54 11.22 -5.76
C ALA A 48 -18.38 11.43 -4.24
N ALA A 49 -18.64 10.37 -3.49
CA ALA A 49 -18.36 10.36 -2.06
C ALA A 49 -16.92 10.82 -1.91
N THR A 50 -16.70 11.85 -1.10
CA THR A 50 -15.40 12.39 -0.71
C THR A 50 -14.70 11.38 0.21
N GLY A 51 -14.42 10.20 -0.30
CA GLY A 51 -13.53 9.23 0.33
C GLY A 51 -12.14 9.40 -0.24
N SER A 52 -11.13 9.22 0.60
CA SER A 52 -9.73 9.19 0.14
C SER A 52 -9.57 8.18 -0.98
N SER A 53 -8.79 8.52 -1.99
CA SER A 53 -8.49 7.59 -3.08
C SER A 53 -7.68 6.40 -2.56
N GLU A 54 -7.75 5.26 -3.24
CA GLU A 54 -6.95 4.07 -2.91
C GLU A 54 -5.46 4.41 -2.81
N LYS A 55 -4.98 5.28 -3.69
CA LYS A 55 -3.60 5.76 -3.67
C LYS A 55 -3.27 6.48 -2.36
N GLU A 56 -4.11 7.41 -1.93
CA GLU A 56 -3.91 8.14 -0.67
C GLU A 56 -3.94 7.21 0.54
N LEU A 57 -4.86 6.23 0.57
CA LEU A 57 -4.91 5.23 1.64
C LEU A 57 -3.65 4.37 1.66
N THR A 58 -3.13 3.98 0.49
CA THR A 58 -1.88 3.22 0.37
C THR A 58 -0.69 4.03 0.87
N GLU A 59 -0.59 5.31 0.50
CA GLU A 59 0.47 6.20 0.97
C GLU A 59 0.42 6.39 2.50
N GLN A 60 -0.77 6.54 3.06
CA GLN A 60 -0.97 6.61 4.51
C GLN A 60 -0.54 5.33 5.22
N ALA A 61 -0.92 4.17 4.68
CA ALA A 61 -0.54 2.86 5.21
C ALA A 61 0.98 2.65 5.18
N GLN A 62 1.62 2.98 4.06
CA GLN A 62 3.07 2.88 3.92
C GLN A 62 3.82 3.83 4.85
N ALA A 63 3.32 5.05 5.04
CA ALA A 63 3.89 6.00 5.99
C ALA A 63 3.82 5.48 7.44
N ALA A 64 2.69 4.86 7.83
CA ALA A 64 2.54 4.25 9.15
C ALA A 64 3.52 3.08 9.37
N LEU A 65 3.71 2.20 8.37
CA LEU A 65 4.69 1.11 8.44
C LEU A 65 6.12 1.64 8.52
N THR A 66 6.44 2.67 7.74
CA THR A 66 7.77 3.31 7.75
C THR A 66 8.13 3.85 9.12
N ALA A 67 7.14 4.42 9.84
CA ALA A 67 7.35 4.99 11.17
C ALA A 67 7.73 3.93 12.25
N VAL A 68 7.36 2.66 12.02
CA VAL A 68 7.63 1.56 12.97
C VAL A 68 8.66 0.56 12.47
N HIS A 69 9.19 0.78 11.26
CA HIS A 69 10.20 -0.08 10.64
C HIS A 69 11.42 -0.25 11.53
N SER A 70 11.85 -1.49 11.68
CA SER A 70 13.08 -1.81 12.45
C SER A 70 13.70 -3.12 11.96
N GLY A 71 14.99 -3.12 11.75
CA GLY A 71 15.72 -4.28 11.26
C GLY A 71 15.80 -4.32 9.73
N LYS A 72 15.96 -5.52 9.18
CA LYS A 72 16.03 -5.72 7.73
C LYS A 72 14.68 -6.16 7.20
N MET A 73 14.08 -5.38 6.33
CA MET A 73 12.87 -5.76 5.62
C MET A 73 13.13 -7.01 4.77
N VAL A 74 12.25 -8.00 4.91
CA VAL A 74 12.29 -9.27 4.18
C VAL A 74 11.24 -9.28 3.08
N GLU A 75 10.03 -8.85 3.43
CA GLU A 75 8.89 -8.83 2.51
C GLU A 75 7.91 -7.74 2.95
N ALA A 76 7.20 -7.15 2.00
CA ALA A 76 6.16 -6.15 2.25
C ALA A 76 5.18 -6.12 1.08
N GLY A 77 3.96 -5.63 1.35
CA GLY A 77 2.93 -5.47 0.34
C GLY A 77 1.79 -4.59 0.83
N ALA A 78 0.89 -4.27 -0.10
CA ALA A 78 -0.35 -3.57 0.18
C ALA A 78 -1.44 -4.05 -0.77
N GLU A 79 -2.63 -4.31 -0.23
CA GLU A 79 -3.80 -4.81 -0.96
C GLU A 79 -5.05 -4.08 -0.50
N ARG A 80 -6.13 -4.19 -1.26
CA ARG A 80 -7.42 -3.73 -0.79
C ARG A 80 -7.91 -4.63 0.34
N VAL A 81 -8.61 -4.04 1.30
CA VAL A 81 -9.25 -4.80 2.40
C VAL A 81 -10.19 -5.88 1.86
N THR A 82 -10.84 -5.63 0.72
CA THR A 82 -11.77 -6.58 0.08
C THR A 82 -11.08 -7.77 -0.56
N ASP A 83 -9.84 -7.61 -0.97
CA ASP A 83 -9.08 -8.66 -1.66
C ASP A 83 -8.28 -9.50 -0.65
N GLY A 84 -7.97 -8.91 0.50
CA GLY A 84 -7.20 -9.57 1.56
C GLY A 84 -5.73 -9.76 1.21
N ILE A 85 -5.00 -10.37 2.13
CA ILE A 85 -3.60 -10.76 1.93
C ILE A 85 -3.47 -12.25 2.19
N HIS A 86 -2.91 -12.98 1.23
CA HIS A 86 -2.66 -14.41 1.32
C HIS A 86 -1.22 -14.66 0.86
N THR A 87 -0.30 -14.79 1.83
CA THR A 87 1.13 -14.89 1.50
C THR A 87 1.81 -16.06 2.22
N GLU A 88 2.79 -16.65 1.54
CA GLU A 88 3.74 -17.60 2.10
C GLU A 88 5.15 -17.02 2.01
N PRO A 89 5.52 -16.15 2.97
CA PRO A 89 6.79 -15.44 2.92
C PRO A 89 7.98 -16.41 3.06
N SER A 90 9.05 -16.14 2.31
CA SER A 90 10.29 -16.95 2.35
C SER A 90 11.09 -16.68 3.62
N LEU A 91 10.63 -17.22 4.76
CA LEU A 91 11.25 -17.04 6.06
C LEU A 91 12.14 -18.21 6.45
N SER A 92 13.29 -17.92 7.03
CA SER A 92 14.26 -18.95 7.46
C SER A 92 13.83 -19.63 8.76
N LYS A 93 13.84 -20.96 8.76
CA LYS A 93 13.56 -21.78 9.95
C LYS A 93 14.48 -21.43 11.11
N GLY A 94 13.94 -21.38 12.31
CA GLY A 94 14.65 -21.08 13.56
C GLY A 94 14.93 -19.58 13.77
N LYS A 95 14.47 -18.72 12.85
CA LYS A 95 14.59 -17.26 12.98
C LYS A 95 13.32 -16.63 13.50
N THR A 96 13.47 -15.46 14.08
CA THR A 96 12.37 -14.62 14.56
C THR A 96 12.26 -13.38 13.69
N TYR A 97 11.03 -13.00 13.40
CA TYR A 97 10.68 -11.85 12.59
C TYR A 97 9.63 -11.01 13.30
N ARG A 98 9.46 -9.79 12.86
CA ARG A 98 8.35 -8.92 13.24
C ARG A 98 7.45 -8.71 12.04
N LEU A 99 6.19 -9.08 12.17
CA LEU A 99 5.12 -8.67 11.26
C LEU A 99 4.57 -7.34 11.76
N ASN A 100 4.59 -6.32 10.92
CA ASN A 100 3.89 -5.06 11.09
C ASN A 100 2.73 -5.06 10.10
N LEU A 101 1.53 -4.74 10.55
CA LEU A 101 0.33 -4.67 9.71
C LEU A 101 -0.50 -3.46 10.09
N VAL A 102 -1.00 -2.76 9.10
CA VAL A 102 -1.87 -1.59 9.25
C VAL A 102 -3.04 -1.69 8.29
N CYS A 103 -4.22 -1.32 8.76
CA CYS A 103 -5.40 -1.14 7.93
C CYS A 103 -5.83 0.32 7.96
N VAL A 104 -6.12 0.89 6.78
CA VAL A 104 -6.55 2.28 6.60
C VAL A 104 -7.85 2.31 5.83
N GLY A 105 -8.90 2.86 6.42
CA GLY A 105 -10.22 2.94 5.80
C GLY A 105 -11.35 2.75 6.82
N ASN A 106 -12.31 1.90 6.51
CA ASN A 106 -13.43 1.61 7.39
C ASN A 106 -13.53 0.13 7.75
N GLY A 107 -13.93 -0.15 8.99
CA GLY A 107 -14.14 -1.52 9.47
C GLY A 107 -12.91 -2.13 10.10
N SER A 108 -12.59 -3.36 9.75
CA SER A 108 -11.47 -4.11 10.32
C SER A 108 -11.06 -5.27 9.41
N ALA A 109 -9.86 -5.80 9.65
CA ALA A 109 -9.40 -7.06 9.09
C ALA A 109 -9.06 -8.05 10.21
N GLN A 110 -8.97 -9.33 9.86
CA GLN A 110 -8.58 -10.42 10.75
C GLN A 110 -7.30 -11.04 10.20
N VAL A 111 -6.25 -11.11 11.04
CA VAL A 111 -5.02 -11.83 10.67
C VAL A 111 -5.04 -13.21 11.28
N THR A 112 -4.67 -14.21 10.49
CA THR A 112 -4.51 -15.60 10.90
C THR A 112 -3.19 -16.18 10.41
N PHE A 113 -2.73 -17.26 11.04
CA PHE A 113 -1.46 -17.89 10.72
C PHE A 113 -1.62 -19.41 10.57
N THR A 114 -0.96 -19.96 9.56
CA THR A 114 -0.82 -21.41 9.43
C THR A 114 0.67 -21.77 9.41
N PRO A 115 1.17 -22.55 10.39
CA PRO A 115 0.43 -23.11 11.54
C PRO A 115 0.08 -22.04 12.60
N ALA A 116 -1.02 -22.23 13.31
CA ALA A 116 -1.52 -21.30 14.34
C ALA A 116 -0.51 -21.00 15.47
N SER A 117 0.47 -21.87 15.68
CA SER A 117 1.56 -21.64 16.64
C SER A 117 2.58 -20.57 16.23
N THR A 118 2.50 -20.08 14.99
CA THR A 118 3.42 -19.05 14.47
C THR A 118 3.11 -17.69 15.02
N GLY A 119 1.83 -17.35 15.20
CA GLY A 119 1.37 -16.06 15.66
C GLY A 119 -0.01 -16.14 16.30
N THR A 120 -0.47 -15.04 16.84
CA THR A 120 -1.80 -14.93 17.47
C THR A 120 -2.79 -14.37 16.46
N GLU A 121 -3.91 -15.06 16.29
CA GLU A 121 -5.05 -14.52 15.55
C GLU A 121 -5.48 -13.18 16.16
N THR A 122 -5.57 -12.15 15.35
CA THR A 122 -5.79 -10.78 15.84
C THR A 122 -6.67 -9.97 14.90
N LYS A 123 -7.62 -9.26 15.48
CA LYS A 123 -8.43 -8.27 14.75
C LYS A 123 -7.67 -6.94 14.65
N VAL A 124 -7.57 -6.41 13.43
CA VAL A 124 -6.89 -5.16 13.11
C VAL A 124 -7.93 -4.12 12.68
N PRO A 125 -8.16 -3.06 13.45
CA PRO A 125 -9.08 -1.99 13.05
C PRO A 125 -8.50 -1.20 11.88
N CYS A 126 -9.37 -0.64 11.01
CA CYS A 126 -8.91 0.17 9.88
C CYS A 126 -8.83 1.67 10.24
N ASP A 127 -8.17 1.96 11.36
CA ASP A 127 -7.99 3.29 11.97
C ASP A 127 -6.55 3.82 11.89
N GLN A 128 -5.71 3.23 11.04
CA GLN A 128 -4.27 3.50 10.90
C GLN A 128 -3.40 3.03 12.07
N SER A 129 -3.95 2.38 13.07
CA SER A 129 -3.12 1.78 14.11
C SER A 129 -2.28 0.63 13.53
N VAL A 130 -1.01 0.57 13.93
CA VAL A 130 -0.10 -0.50 13.48
C VAL A 130 -0.13 -1.63 14.49
N MET A 131 -0.58 -2.81 14.03
CA MET A 131 -0.43 -4.06 14.77
C MET A 131 1.00 -4.58 14.55
N GLN A 132 1.67 -4.93 15.64
CA GLN A 132 2.99 -5.54 15.59
C GLN A 132 2.94 -6.92 16.24
N GLN A 133 3.43 -7.92 15.53
CA GLN A 133 3.50 -9.27 16.04
C GLN A 133 4.85 -9.91 15.77
N ARG A 134 5.38 -10.56 16.82
CA ARG A 134 6.58 -11.38 16.71
C ARG A 134 6.18 -12.76 16.23
N ILE A 135 6.86 -13.26 15.19
CA ILE A 135 6.66 -14.59 14.63
C ILE A 135 7.97 -15.37 14.68
N THR A 136 7.94 -16.61 15.20
CA THR A 136 9.09 -17.50 15.20
C THR A 136 8.83 -18.66 14.25
N VAL A 137 9.73 -18.85 13.30
CA VAL A 137 9.53 -19.78 12.18
C VAL A 137 10.05 -21.17 12.53
N HIS A 138 9.16 -22.14 12.63
CA HIS A 138 9.49 -23.56 12.81
C HIS A 138 9.26 -24.39 11.54
N LYS A 139 8.32 -23.95 10.71
CA LYS A 139 7.90 -24.55 9.41
C LYS A 139 7.55 -23.43 8.45
N SER A 140 7.19 -23.75 7.21
CA SER A 140 6.55 -22.78 6.29
C SER A 140 5.39 -22.08 6.99
N VAL A 141 5.26 -20.79 6.75
CA VAL A 141 4.26 -19.93 7.38
C VAL A 141 3.38 -19.36 6.30
N HIS A 142 2.07 -19.57 6.41
CA HIS A 142 1.09 -18.78 5.65
C HIS A 142 0.53 -17.70 6.57
N ILE A 143 0.33 -16.54 6.03
CA ILE A 143 -0.28 -15.38 6.68
C ILE A 143 -1.47 -14.98 5.83
N ASP A 144 -2.65 -15.06 6.43
CA ASP A 144 -3.90 -14.66 5.81
C ASP A 144 -4.46 -13.44 6.55
N VAL A 145 -4.86 -12.42 5.81
CA VAL A 145 -5.50 -11.22 6.36
C VAL A 145 -6.77 -10.94 5.59
N ASP A 146 -7.90 -11.20 6.20
CA ASP A 146 -9.22 -11.06 5.58
C ASP A 146 -9.96 -9.85 6.11
N GLY A 147 -10.53 -9.06 5.22
CA GLY A 147 -11.41 -7.96 5.59
C GLY A 147 -12.72 -8.46 6.19
N ALA A 148 -13.15 -7.86 7.30
CA ALA A 148 -14.49 -8.13 7.83
C ALA A 148 -15.56 -7.68 6.83
N LYS A 149 -16.72 -8.30 6.87
CA LYS A 149 -17.84 -7.97 5.95
C LYS A 149 -18.15 -6.47 5.97
N GLY A 150 -18.09 -5.84 4.81
CA GLY A 150 -18.35 -4.41 4.62
C GLY A 150 -17.17 -3.50 4.96
N SER A 151 -16.02 -4.05 5.32
CA SER A 151 -14.79 -3.27 5.45
C SER A 151 -14.31 -2.80 4.09
N THR A 152 -13.73 -1.59 4.06
CA THR A 152 -13.19 -0.96 2.85
C THR A 152 -11.89 -0.23 3.17
N GLY A 153 -11.04 -0.05 2.16
CA GLY A 153 -9.75 0.63 2.31
C GLY A 153 -8.58 -0.25 1.89
N VAL A 154 -7.43 0.00 2.49
CA VAL A 154 -6.16 -0.66 2.17
C VAL A 154 -5.57 -1.33 3.42
N ILE A 155 -5.07 -2.54 3.26
CA ILE A 155 -4.21 -3.23 4.21
C ILE A 155 -2.79 -3.19 3.68
N ALA A 156 -1.84 -2.75 4.50
CA ALA A 156 -0.42 -2.87 4.18
C ALA A 156 0.31 -3.65 5.28
N TRP A 157 1.34 -4.36 4.89
CA TRP A 157 2.11 -5.22 5.77
C TRP A 157 3.59 -5.21 5.44
N GLN A 158 4.39 -5.52 6.44
CA GLN A 158 5.84 -5.61 6.33
C GLN A 158 6.38 -6.63 7.31
N ILE A 159 7.31 -7.47 6.87
CA ILE A 159 8.03 -8.43 7.69
C ILE A 159 9.48 -8.01 7.80
N ASP A 160 9.94 -7.83 9.03
CA ASP A 160 11.30 -7.44 9.35
C ASP A 160 12.03 -8.58 10.08
N ALA A 161 13.27 -8.86 9.69
CA ALA A 161 14.18 -9.71 10.46
C ALA A 161 14.69 -8.94 11.69
N ILE A 162 14.59 -9.54 12.90
CA ILE A 162 14.94 -8.92 14.17
C ILE A 162 15.90 -9.79 14.99
#